data_c90fb9a5dc04ceb30b8eac4da6dad146
#
_entry.id   c90fb9a5dc04ceb30b8eac4da6dad146
#
_cell.length_a   1.000
_cell.length_b   1.000
_cell.length_c   1.000
_cell.angle_alpha   90.00
_cell.angle_beta   90.00
_cell.angle_gamma   90.00
#
_symmetry.space_group_name_H-M   'P 1'
#
loop_
_entity.id
_entity.type
_entity.pdbx_description
1 polymer ?
#
loop_
_entity_poly.entity_id
_entity_poly.type
_entity_poly.pdbx_seq_one_letter_code
_entity_poly.pdbx_strand_id
1 'polypeptide(L)'
;MTEISIPFEWEPRPHQVDFFRAMDTGVKRAVCVWHRRAGKGSATLNFTAKEMFKRVGTYWHLFPHQTQARKAIWAGIDSEGRPILEQVFPKQIRKRTSSQDMVIELVNGSTWQLTGSDNYNNLVGSNPVGVVFDEWSLCDPNAWGYIRPILAENGGWAVFIYTPRGKNHGHSLYQMAQKSNEWFCQNLTVKDTKRADGTPVINPDIIEQERLEGMEEALIQQEFYGSFEAQIAGAYFADQIATAKDQGRVTRLPIEPSLAVHTAWDLGISD
;
A
#
# COMPACT_ATOMS: atom_id res chain seq x y z
N MET A 1 13.03 26.36 -20.95
CA MET A 1 12.42 25.64 -19.81
C MET A 1 12.79 26.43 -18.58
N THR A 2 11.83 26.84 -17.77
CA THR A 2 12.11 27.56 -16.53
C THR A 2 12.58 26.53 -15.49
N GLU A 3 13.78 26.68 -14.99
CA GLU A 3 14.30 25.86 -13.91
C GLU A 3 13.54 26.19 -12.61
N ILE A 4 12.97 25.18 -11.96
CA ILE A 4 12.25 25.34 -10.70
C ILE A 4 13.09 24.68 -9.61
N SER A 5 13.62 25.47 -8.69
CA SER A 5 14.30 24.97 -7.51
C SER A 5 13.27 24.47 -6.49
N ILE A 6 13.42 23.23 -6.04
CA ILE A 6 12.58 22.62 -5.01
C ILE A 6 13.29 22.77 -3.67
N PRO A 7 12.63 23.26 -2.61
CA PRO A 7 13.28 23.58 -1.34
C PRO A 7 13.69 22.36 -0.51
N PHE A 8 13.24 21.16 -0.87
CA PHE A 8 13.53 19.92 -0.15
C PHE A 8 14.19 18.93 -1.10
N GLU A 9 15.42 18.58 -0.81
CA GLU A 9 16.17 17.53 -1.50
C GLU A 9 15.83 16.18 -0.88
N TRP A 10 14.84 15.50 -1.44
CA TRP A 10 14.50 14.15 -1.01
C TRP A 10 15.30 13.14 -1.81
N GLU A 11 15.94 12.20 -1.11
CA GLU A 11 16.64 11.08 -1.72
C GLU A 11 16.02 9.74 -1.29
N PRO A 12 15.91 8.76 -2.21
CA PRO A 12 15.46 7.44 -1.85
C PRO A 12 16.46 6.75 -0.91
N ARG A 13 15.98 6.12 0.14
CA ARG A 13 16.80 5.26 0.99
C ARG A 13 17.35 4.08 0.17
N PRO A 14 18.49 3.46 0.57
CA PRO A 14 19.11 2.37 -0.19
C PRO A 14 18.14 1.27 -0.61
N HIS A 15 17.27 0.83 0.29
CA HIS A 15 16.27 -0.22 0.03
C HIS A 15 15.12 0.20 -0.89
N GLN A 16 14.93 1.50 -1.15
CA GLN A 16 13.89 2.02 -2.03
C GLN A 16 14.37 2.14 -3.49
N VAL A 17 15.68 2.12 -3.71
CA VAL A 17 16.30 2.36 -5.03
C VAL A 17 15.82 1.35 -6.08
N ASP A 18 15.67 0.08 -5.70
CA ASP A 18 15.24 -0.96 -6.64
C ASP A 18 13.81 -0.73 -7.15
N PHE A 19 12.91 -0.22 -6.30
CA PHE A 19 11.57 0.20 -6.72
C PHE A 19 11.65 1.30 -7.78
N PHE A 20 12.43 2.37 -7.53
CA PHE A 20 12.59 3.44 -8.51
C PHE A 20 13.20 2.95 -9.81
N ARG A 21 14.25 2.13 -9.74
CA ARG A 21 14.90 1.54 -10.92
C ARG A 21 13.92 0.70 -11.75
N ALA A 22 13.14 -0.17 -11.12
CA ALA A 22 12.16 -0.98 -11.82
C ALA A 22 11.11 -0.12 -12.53
N MET A 23 10.56 0.87 -11.84
CA MET A 23 9.56 1.76 -12.43
C MET A 23 10.15 2.63 -13.54
N ASP A 24 11.38 3.11 -13.41
CA ASP A 24 12.07 3.90 -14.43
C ASP A 24 12.43 3.08 -15.68
N THR A 25 12.62 1.78 -15.55
CA THR A 25 12.84 0.87 -16.70
C THR A 25 11.55 0.44 -17.40
N GLY A 26 10.41 0.96 -16.97
CA GLY A 26 9.14 0.78 -17.67
C GLY A 26 8.18 -0.23 -17.05
N VAL A 27 8.50 -0.82 -15.91
CA VAL A 27 7.56 -1.65 -15.15
C VAL A 27 6.33 -0.81 -14.80
N LYS A 28 5.15 -1.37 -15.06
CA LYS A 28 3.87 -0.66 -14.88
C LYS A 28 3.11 -1.07 -13.64
N ARG A 29 3.54 -2.10 -12.95
CA ARG A 29 2.86 -2.66 -11.77
C ARG A 29 3.88 -2.99 -10.70
N ALA A 30 3.65 -2.51 -9.48
CA ALA A 30 4.54 -2.77 -8.35
C ALA A 30 3.77 -3.15 -7.09
N VAL A 31 4.29 -4.12 -6.34
CA VAL A 31 3.81 -4.51 -5.02
C VAL A 31 4.96 -4.40 -4.03
N CYS A 32 4.82 -3.49 -3.07
CA CYS A 32 5.82 -3.23 -2.03
C CYS A 32 5.22 -3.58 -0.65
N VAL A 33 5.47 -4.80 -0.21
CA VAL A 33 5.15 -5.26 1.14
C VAL A 33 6.33 -4.93 2.04
N TRP A 34 6.36 -3.71 2.54
CA TRP A 34 7.46 -3.25 3.38
C TRP A 34 7.00 -3.08 4.82
N HIS A 35 7.87 -3.37 5.76
CA HIS A 35 7.57 -3.24 7.18
C HIS A 35 7.11 -1.81 7.55
N ARG A 36 6.52 -1.69 8.73
CA ARG A 36 6.13 -0.39 9.28
C ARG A 36 7.35 0.55 9.36
N ARG A 37 7.18 1.84 9.00
CA ARG A 37 8.24 2.87 8.98
C ARG A 37 9.33 2.70 7.91
N ALA A 38 9.22 1.75 6.99
CA ALA A 38 10.17 1.62 5.86
C ALA A 38 10.14 2.80 4.88
N GLY A 39 9.19 3.72 5.00
CA GLY A 39 9.08 4.91 4.14
C GLY A 39 8.32 4.66 2.84
N LYS A 40 7.39 3.70 2.83
CA LYS A 40 6.51 3.38 1.67
C LYS A 40 5.83 4.62 1.09
N GLY A 41 5.09 5.36 1.92
CA GLY A 41 4.34 6.54 1.50
C GLY A 41 5.25 7.64 0.95
N SER A 42 6.38 7.92 1.61
CA SER A 42 7.36 8.91 1.12
C SER A 42 7.92 8.52 -0.25
N ALA A 43 8.31 7.26 -0.45
CA ALA A 43 8.83 6.77 -1.73
C ALA A 43 7.79 6.93 -2.85
N THR A 44 6.54 6.51 -2.62
CA THR A 44 5.49 6.57 -3.65
C THR A 44 5.00 7.98 -3.94
N LEU A 45 4.97 8.88 -2.94
CA LEU A 45 4.64 10.28 -3.15
C LEU A 45 5.69 10.98 -4.03
N ASN A 46 6.98 10.81 -3.71
CA ASN A 46 8.06 11.40 -4.50
C ASN A 46 8.16 10.77 -5.88
N PHE A 47 7.93 9.46 -6.01
CA PHE A 47 7.80 8.80 -7.30
C PHE A 47 6.66 9.41 -8.12
N THR A 48 5.48 9.58 -7.53
CA THR A 48 4.32 10.17 -8.21
C THR A 48 4.61 11.60 -8.66
N ALA A 49 5.20 12.43 -7.79
CA ALA A 49 5.59 13.79 -8.14
C ALA A 49 6.53 13.83 -9.36
N LYS A 50 7.53 12.96 -9.39
CA LYS A 50 8.43 12.81 -10.54
C LYS A 50 7.68 12.41 -11.81
N GLU A 51 6.80 11.43 -11.74
CA GLU A 51 6.01 10.96 -12.89
C GLU A 51 5.04 12.04 -13.42
N MET A 52 4.49 12.88 -12.55
CA MET A 52 3.64 14.02 -12.95
C MET A 52 4.37 15.03 -13.83
N PHE A 53 5.69 15.17 -13.71
CA PHE A 53 6.49 15.99 -14.60
C PHE A 53 6.89 15.28 -15.90
N LYS A 54 6.98 13.94 -15.90
CA LYS A 54 7.27 13.16 -17.12
C LYS A 54 6.07 13.05 -18.03
N ARG A 55 4.86 12.89 -17.47
CA ARG A 55 3.61 12.73 -18.21
C ARG A 55 2.53 13.57 -17.57
N VAL A 56 2.00 14.56 -18.31
CA VAL A 56 0.84 15.34 -17.86
C VAL A 56 -0.39 14.44 -17.81
N GLY A 57 -1.07 14.41 -16.67
CA GLY A 57 -2.24 13.56 -16.47
C GLY A 57 -2.79 13.63 -15.04
N THR A 58 -3.78 12.79 -14.79
CA THR A 58 -4.39 12.64 -13.46
C THR A 58 -3.73 11.49 -12.72
N TYR A 59 -3.38 11.73 -11.46
CA TYR A 59 -2.73 10.76 -10.57
C TYR A 59 -3.53 10.62 -9.29
N TRP A 60 -3.77 9.38 -8.87
CA TRP A 60 -4.51 9.09 -7.66
C TRP A 60 -3.64 8.45 -6.59
N HIS A 61 -3.90 8.84 -5.35
CA HIS A 61 -3.37 8.18 -4.18
C HIS A 61 -4.54 7.75 -3.31
N LEU A 62 -4.77 6.44 -3.23
CA LEU A 62 -5.93 5.84 -2.61
C LEU A 62 -5.54 5.22 -1.26
N PHE A 63 -6.24 5.62 -0.22
CA PHE A 63 -6.26 4.95 1.08
C PHE A 63 -7.51 4.08 1.23
N PRO A 64 -7.64 3.23 2.26
CA PRO A 64 -8.90 2.57 2.56
C PRO A 64 -10.06 3.57 2.67
N HIS A 65 -9.87 4.66 3.43
CA HIS A 65 -10.86 5.71 3.65
C HIS A 65 -10.28 7.11 3.44
N GLN A 66 -11.09 8.01 2.90
CA GLN A 66 -10.69 9.41 2.68
C GLN A 66 -10.28 10.14 3.96
N THR A 67 -10.93 9.84 5.09
CA THR A 67 -10.57 10.42 6.40
C THR A 67 -9.18 10.00 6.86
N GLN A 68 -8.78 8.77 6.58
CA GLN A 68 -7.44 8.27 6.86
C GLN A 68 -6.40 8.97 5.96
N ALA A 69 -6.69 9.08 4.68
CA ALA A 69 -5.86 9.80 3.71
C ALA A 69 -5.59 11.24 4.15
N ARG A 70 -6.64 11.95 4.60
CA ARG A 70 -6.53 13.31 5.10
C ARG A 70 -5.58 13.42 6.29
N LYS A 71 -5.70 12.52 7.26
CA LYS A 71 -4.85 12.52 8.45
C LYS A 71 -3.41 12.13 8.14
N ALA A 72 -3.22 11.12 7.29
CA ALA A 72 -1.91 10.54 7.03
C ALA A 72 -1.02 11.42 6.14
N ILE A 73 -1.59 12.06 5.12
CA ILE A 73 -0.83 12.81 4.12
C ILE A 73 -1.25 14.28 4.07
N TRP A 74 -2.55 14.58 3.89
CA TRP A 74 -3.00 15.95 3.61
C TRP A 74 -2.67 16.92 4.74
N ALA A 75 -2.96 16.53 5.97
CA ALA A 75 -2.63 17.26 7.19
C ALA A 75 -1.44 16.65 7.93
N GLY A 76 -0.77 15.66 7.32
CA GLY A 76 0.32 14.93 7.92
C GLY A 76 1.61 15.78 8.05
N ILE A 77 2.30 15.56 9.14
CA ILE A 77 3.65 16.11 9.40
C ILE A 77 4.63 14.94 9.60
N ASP A 78 5.89 15.16 9.26
CA ASP A 78 6.95 14.19 9.53
C ASP A 78 7.45 14.27 10.99
N SER A 79 8.48 13.47 11.30
CA SER A 79 9.10 13.45 12.63
C SER A 79 9.80 14.75 13.04
N GLU A 80 10.04 15.65 12.08
CA GLU A 80 10.67 16.94 12.30
C GLU A 80 9.64 18.09 12.33
N GLY A 81 8.33 17.74 12.29
CA GLY A 81 7.24 18.71 12.29
C GLY A 81 6.97 19.39 10.95
N ARG A 82 7.54 18.90 9.85
CA ARG A 82 7.36 19.49 8.52
C ARG A 82 6.15 18.89 7.81
N PRO A 83 5.27 19.69 7.19
CA PRO A 83 4.14 19.19 6.43
C PRO A 83 4.59 18.32 5.26
N ILE A 84 4.03 17.11 5.14
CA ILE A 84 4.38 16.14 4.09
C ILE A 84 4.13 16.72 2.70
N LEU A 85 3.00 17.40 2.49
CA LEU A 85 2.65 17.97 1.19
C LEU A 85 3.61 19.08 0.75
N GLU A 86 4.14 19.88 1.68
CA GLU A 86 5.09 20.93 1.34
C GLU A 86 6.44 20.37 0.90
N GLN A 87 6.80 19.18 1.36
CA GLN A 87 8.04 18.51 0.97
C GLN A 87 7.93 17.91 -0.43
N VAL A 88 6.79 17.31 -0.75
CA VAL A 88 6.59 16.59 -2.03
C VAL A 88 6.07 17.53 -3.13
N PHE A 89 5.13 18.38 -2.78
CA PHE A 89 4.49 19.34 -3.68
C PHE A 89 4.66 20.77 -3.10
N PRO A 90 5.86 21.37 -3.12
CA PRO A 90 6.08 22.71 -2.61
C PRO A 90 5.27 23.74 -3.43
N LYS A 91 4.99 24.90 -2.82
CA LYS A 91 4.15 25.95 -3.44
C LYS A 91 4.65 26.40 -4.82
N GLN A 92 5.95 26.34 -5.06
CA GLN A 92 6.58 26.73 -6.32
C GLN A 92 6.11 25.93 -7.54
N ILE A 93 5.70 24.69 -7.33
CA ILE A 93 5.24 23.79 -8.41
C ILE A 93 3.72 23.66 -8.47
N ARG A 94 2.97 24.25 -7.52
CA ARG A 94 1.50 24.20 -7.50
C ARG A 94 0.90 25.36 -8.28
N LYS A 95 -0.04 25.07 -9.14
CA LYS A 95 -0.93 26.04 -9.76
C LYS A 95 -2.18 26.28 -8.90
N ARG A 96 -2.76 25.21 -8.35
CA ARG A 96 -3.97 25.23 -7.53
C ARG A 96 -3.93 24.13 -6.46
N THR A 97 -4.55 24.40 -5.33
CA THR A 97 -4.78 23.42 -4.25
C THR A 97 -6.22 23.52 -3.78
N SER A 98 -6.97 22.41 -3.81
CA SER A 98 -8.30 22.29 -3.19
C SER A 98 -8.18 21.40 -1.94
N SER A 99 -8.32 22.02 -0.77
CA SER A 99 -8.27 21.28 0.50
C SER A 99 -9.55 20.49 0.77
N GLN A 100 -10.67 20.90 0.20
CA GLN A 100 -11.93 20.19 0.32
C GLN A 100 -11.86 18.85 -0.39
N ASP A 101 -11.43 18.87 -1.67
CA ASP A 101 -11.37 17.71 -2.54
C ASP A 101 -10.05 16.94 -2.42
N MET A 102 -9.08 17.50 -1.68
CA MET A 102 -7.70 17.01 -1.58
C MET A 102 -7.04 16.83 -2.94
N VAL A 103 -7.12 17.87 -3.77
CA VAL A 103 -6.55 17.91 -5.12
C VAL A 103 -5.45 18.97 -5.20
N ILE A 104 -4.33 18.62 -5.82
CA ILE A 104 -3.25 19.53 -6.20
C ILE A 104 -3.12 19.53 -7.72
N GLU A 105 -3.20 20.69 -8.33
CA GLU A 105 -2.85 20.92 -9.74
C GLU A 105 -1.46 21.55 -9.82
N LEU A 106 -0.58 20.94 -10.61
CA LEU A 106 0.77 21.44 -10.84
C LEU A 106 0.80 22.47 -11.98
N VAL A 107 1.88 23.26 -12.03
CA VAL A 107 2.10 24.29 -13.05
C VAL A 107 2.13 23.74 -14.48
N ASN A 108 2.43 22.45 -14.68
CA ASN A 108 2.41 21.78 -15.97
C ASN A 108 1.03 21.22 -16.37
N GLY A 109 0.00 21.37 -15.51
CA GLY A 109 -1.35 20.88 -15.73
C GLY A 109 -1.65 19.49 -15.20
N SER A 110 -0.66 18.76 -14.66
CA SER A 110 -0.90 17.47 -13.98
C SER A 110 -1.70 17.68 -12.71
N THR A 111 -2.59 16.74 -12.41
CA THR A 111 -3.39 16.74 -11.17
C THR A 111 -3.08 15.53 -10.31
N TRP A 112 -2.93 15.75 -9.02
CA TRP A 112 -2.83 14.70 -8.01
C TRP A 112 -4.02 14.80 -7.07
N GLN A 113 -4.68 13.67 -6.83
CA GLN A 113 -5.84 13.57 -5.94
C GLN A 113 -5.62 12.50 -4.89
N LEU A 114 -5.89 12.87 -3.65
CA LEU A 114 -5.86 11.98 -2.49
C LEU A 114 -7.29 11.63 -2.10
N THR A 115 -7.65 10.33 -2.07
CA THR A 115 -9.03 9.89 -1.83
C THR A 115 -9.09 8.53 -1.15
N GLY A 116 -10.30 8.01 -0.89
CA GLY A 116 -10.55 6.68 -0.34
C GLY A 116 -10.90 5.67 -1.43
N SER A 117 -10.45 4.43 -1.27
CA SER A 117 -10.83 3.31 -2.14
C SER A 117 -12.29 2.88 -1.97
N ASP A 118 -12.89 3.17 -0.81
CA ASP A 118 -14.32 2.97 -0.53
C ASP A 118 -15.25 3.84 -1.40
N ASN A 119 -14.70 4.89 -2.01
CA ASN A 119 -15.42 5.81 -2.89
C ASN A 119 -15.08 5.63 -4.38
N TYR A 120 -14.55 4.48 -4.79
CA TYR A 120 -14.08 4.29 -6.17
C TYR A 120 -15.18 4.52 -7.24
N ASN A 121 -16.45 4.31 -6.90
CA ASN A 121 -17.58 4.61 -7.79
C ASN A 121 -17.69 6.10 -8.16
N ASN A 122 -17.25 7.01 -7.28
CA ASN A 122 -17.26 8.44 -7.52
C ASN A 122 -16.11 8.89 -8.45
N LEU A 123 -15.18 7.99 -8.75
CA LEU A 123 -14.07 8.21 -9.66
C LEU A 123 -14.41 7.84 -11.12
N VAL A 124 -15.65 7.37 -11.35
CA VAL A 124 -16.17 7.01 -12.69
C VAL A 124 -16.08 8.21 -13.64
N GLY A 125 -15.60 7.96 -14.86
CA GLY A 125 -15.42 9.00 -15.88
C GLY A 125 -14.06 9.73 -15.82
N SER A 126 -13.26 9.51 -14.79
CA SER A 126 -11.87 9.99 -14.76
C SER A 126 -10.92 8.99 -15.43
N ASN A 127 -9.82 9.50 -15.97
CA ASN A 127 -8.83 8.69 -16.70
C ASN A 127 -7.43 8.86 -16.04
N PRO A 128 -7.16 8.22 -14.89
CA PRO A 128 -5.87 8.31 -14.24
C PRO A 128 -4.79 7.62 -15.06
N VAL A 129 -3.57 8.17 -15.03
CA VAL A 129 -2.39 7.60 -15.68
C VAL A 129 -1.40 7.01 -14.68
N GLY A 130 -1.62 7.26 -13.40
CA GLY A 130 -0.84 6.67 -12.31
C GLY A 130 -1.69 6.56 -11.03
N VAL A 131 -1.59 5.43 -10.35
CA VAL A 131 -2.37 5.16 -9.13
C VAL A 131 -1.50 4.50 -8.07
N VAL A 132 -1.54 5.03 -6.87
CA VAL A 132 -0.99 4.41 -5.67
C VAL A 132 -2.14 3.92 -4.80
N PHE A 133 -2.11 2.65 -4.40
CA PHE A 133 -2.94 2.09 -3.35
C PHE A 133 -2.11 2.01 -2.07
N ASP A 134 -2.37 2.88 -1.12
CA ASP A 134 -1.71 2.90 0.19
C ASP A 134 -2.53 2.09 1.20
N GLU A 135 -1.85 1.31 2.02
CA GLU A 135 -2.47 0.32 2.90
C GLU A 135 -3.40 -0.66 2.13
N TRP A 136 -2.91 -1.16 0.99
CA TRP A 136 -3.68 -2.02 0.09
C TRP A 136 -4.38 -3.18 0.78
N SER A 137 -3.77 -3.79 1.79
CA SER A 137 -4.37 -4.87 2.57
C SER A 137 -5.70 -4.49 3.27
N LEU A 138 -6.01 -3.21 3.36
CA LEU A 138 -7.23 -2.66 3.96
C LEU A 138 -8.13 -1.92 2.94
N CYS A 139 -7.65 -1.70 1.71
CA CYS A 139 -8.42 -1.06 0.64
C CYS A 139 -9.55 -1.98 0.15
N ASP A 140 -10.58 -1.39 -0.46
CA ASP A 140 -11.58 -2.15 -1.20
C ASP A 140 -10.94 -2.75 -2.46
N PRO A 141 -10.87 -4.09 -2.61
CA PRO A 141 -10.27 -4.73 -3.76
C PRO A 141 -11.01 -4.46 -5.08
N ASN A 142 -12.30 -4.12 -5.03
CA ASN A 142 -13.09 -3.77 -6.21
C ASN A 142 -12.57 -2.51 -6.89
N ALA A 143 -11.97 -1.58 -6.14
CA ALA A 143 -11.34 -0.39 -6.69
C ALA A 143 -10.25 -0.74 -7.72
N TRP A 144 -9.44 -1.77 -7.46
CA TRP A 144 -8.46 -2.24 -8.43
C TRP A 144 -9.10 -2.86 -9.66
N GLY A 145 -10.13 -3.68 -9.47
CA GLY A 145 -10.89 -4.28 -10.58
C GLY A 145 -11.43 -3.22 -11.54
N TYR A 146 -11.89 -2.10 -11.01
CA TYR A 146 -12.39 -0.95 -11.77
C TYR A 146 -11.28 -0.14 -12.46
N ILE A 147 -10.18 0.15 -11.77
CA ILE A 147 -9.10 1.02 -12.27
C ILE A 147 -8.19 0.29 -13.27
N ARG A 148 -8.01 -1.01 -13.11
CA ARG A 148 -7.10 -1.82 -13.93
C ARG A 148 -7.33 -1.70 -15.45
N PRO A 149 -8.58 -1.78 -15.98
CA PRO A 149 -8.82 -1.62 -17.42
C PRO A 149 -8.43 -0.25 -17.96
N ILE A 150 -8.65 0.82 -17.17
CA ILE A 150 -8.30 2.19 -17.54
C ILE A 150 -6.79 2.32 -17.73
N LEU A 151 -6.02 1.81 -16.75
CA LEU A 151 -4.56 1.84 -16.83
C LEU A 151 -3.99 0.91 -17.92
N ALA A 152 -4.69 -0.16 -18.25
CA ALA A 152 -4.30 -1.05 -19.34
C ALA A 152 -4.46 -0.37 -20.70
N GLU A 153 -5.56 0.36 -20.90
CA GLU A 153 -5.85 1.09 -22.14
C GLU A 153 -4.89 2.25 -22.35
N ASN A 154 -4.66 3.08 -21.31
CA ASN A 154 -3.86 4.30 -21.45
C ASN A 154 -2.37 4.12 -21.18
N GLY A 155 -1.90 2.88 -20.88
CA GLY A 155 -0.50 2.58 -20.56
C GLY A 155 -0.04 3.15 -19.20
N GLY A 156 -0.96 3.42 -18.31
CA GLY A 156 -0.70 3.93 -16.97
C GLY A 156 -0.11 2.88 -16.02
N TRP A 157 0.31 3.32 -14.84
CA TRP A 157 0.93 2.48 -13.84
C TRP A 157 0.12 2.39 -12.53
N ALA A 158 0.32 1.30 -11.76
CA ALA A 158 -0.22 1.14 -10.42
C ALA A 158 0.85 0.62 -9.45
N VAL A 159 0.86 1.17 -8.23
CA VAL A 159 1.74 0.76 -7.14
C VAL A 159 0.89 0.44 -5.91
N PHE A 160 1.13 -0.72 -5.31
CA PHE A 160 0.46 -1.20 -4.12
C PHE A 160 1.45 -1.23 -2.97
N ILE A 161 1.22 -0.44 -1.93
CA ILE A 161 2.06 -0.38 -0.75
C ILE A 161 1.25 -0.73 0.49
N TYR A 162 1.74 -1.62 1.32
CA TYR A 162 1.05 -2.03 2.55
C TYR A 162 1.94 -2.80 3.51
N THR A 163 1.47 -2.91 4.74
CA THR A 163 1.91 -3.92 5.71
C THR A 163 0.89 -5.07 5.68
N PRO A 164 1.28 -6.34 5.78
CA PRO A 164 0.36 -7.47 5.77
C PRO A 164 -0.76 -7.36 6.81
N ARG A 165 -1.93 -7.92 6.49
CA ARG A 165 -3.06 -8.08 7.40
C ARG A 165 -3.66 -9.49 7.23
N GLY A 166 -2.87 -10.50 7.60
CA GLY A 166 -3.23 -11.89 7.36
C GLY A 166 -3.29 -12.26 5.86
N LYS A 167 -3.90 -13.40 5.55
CA LYS A 167 -4.03 -13.94 4.18
C LYS A 167 -5.30 -13.43 3.50
N ASN A 168 -5.36 -12.15 3.21
CA ASN A 168 -6.45 -11.49 2.49
C ASN A 168 -6.10 -11.21 1.01
N HIS A 169 -6.84 -10.30 0.35
CA HIS A 169 -6.57 -9.89 -1.04
C HIS A 169 -5.17 -9.30 -1.26
N GLY A 170 -4.56 -8.67 -0.23
CA GLY A 170 -3.17 -8.23 -0.28
C GLY A 170 -2.21 -9.39 -0.45
N HIS A 171 -2.38 -10.48 0.31
CA HIS A 171 -1.60 -11.70 0.16
C HIS A 171 -1.78 -12.32 -1.23
N SER A 172 -3.01 -12.39 -1.73
CA SER A 172 -3.29 -12.94 -3.06
C SER A 172 -2.60 -12.14 -4.17
N LEU A 173 -2.62 -10.79 -4.08
CA LEU A 173 -1.93 -9.93 -5.01
C LEU A 173 -0.41 -10.12 -4.95
N TYR A 174 0.16 -10.21 -3.75
CA TYR A 174 1.59 -10.46 -3.56
C TYR A 174 2.02 -11.78 -4.18
N GLN A 175 1.29 -12.88 -3.92
CA GLN A 175 1.59 -14.19 -4.50
C GLN A 175 1.50 -14.19 -6.04
N MET A 176 0.54 -13.47 -6.61
CA MET A 176 0.41 -13.32 -8.06
C MET A 176 1.61 -12.54 -8.61
N ALA A 177 1.95 -11.39 -7.99
CA ALA A 177 3.04 -10.53 -8.42
C ALA A 177 4.40 -11.23 -8.36
N GLN A 178 4.65 -12.07 -7.33
CA GLN A 178 5.89 -12.85 -7.23
C GLN A 178 6.10 -13.83 -8.40
N LYS A 179 5.02 -14.29 -9.01
CA LYS A 179 5.08 -15.24 -10.15
C LYS A 179 5.13 -14.55 -11.49
N SER A 180 5.01 -13.22 -11.53
CA SER A 180 4.95 -12.44 -12.76
C SER A 180 6.30 -11.77 -13.03
N ASN A 181 6.81 -11.90 -14.25
CA ASN A 181 8.00 -11.17 -14.70
C ASN A 181 7.69 -9.71 -15.10
N GLU A 182 6.42 -9.32 -15.15
CA GLU A 182 5.99 -7.98 -15.53
C GLU A 182 5.75 -7.06 -14.33
N TRP A 183 5.78 -7.63 -13.12
CA TRP A 183 5.54 -6.90 -11.88
C TRP A 183 6.81 -6.76 -11.08
N PHE A 184 7.06 -5.57 -10.56
CA PHE A 184 7.98 -5.43 -9.45
C PHE A 184 7.31 -5.93 -8.17
N CYS A 185 7.96 -6.83 -7.45
CA CYS A 185 7.44 -7.40 -6.22
C CYS A 185 8.55 -7.49 -5.18
N GLN A 186 8.34 -6.85 -4.03
CA GLN A 186 9.32 -6.83 -2.97
C GLN A 186 8.66 -6.94 -1.59
N ASN A 187 9.19 -7.81 -0.75
CA ASN A 187 8.87 -7.86 0.68
C ASN A 187 10.14 -7.48 1.47
N LEU A 188 10.05 -6.42 2.27
CA LEU A 188 11.17 -5.94 3.09
C LEU A 188 10.82 -6.00 4.57
N THR A 189 11.68 -6.66 5.30
CA THR A 189 11.68 -6.73 6.75
C THR A 189 12.58 -5.64 7.35
N VAL A 190 12.53 -5.46 8.66
CA VAL A 190 13.44 -4.53 9.35
C VAL A 190 14.92 -4.88 9.17
N LYS A 191 15.24 -6.12 8.83
CA LYS A 191 16.62 -6.56 8.55
C LYS A 191 17.15 -6.05 7.21
N ASP A 192 16.25 -5.77 6.27
CA ASP A 192 16.57 -5.39 4.89
C ASP A 192 16.68 -3.88 4.72
N THR A 193 16.31 -3.09 5.73
CA THR A 193 16.16 -1.64 5.58
C THR A 193 17.18 -0.85 6.39
N LYS A 194 17.87 0.06 5.69
CA LYS A 194 18.89 0.92 6.29
C LYS A 194 18.68 2.37 5.85
N ARG A 195 19.17 3.30 6.67
CA ARG A 195 19.33 4.71 6.32
C ARG A 195 20.57 4.89 5.44
N ALA A 196 20.77 6.10 4.90
CA ALA A 196 21.92 6.41 4.06
C ALA A 196 23.26 6.23 4.80
N ASP A 197 23.29 6.45 6.10
CA ASP A 197 24.45 6.27 6.96
C ASP A 197 24.74 4.80 7.33
N GLY A 198 23.94 3.86 6.82
CA GLY A 198 24.05 2.43 7.09
C GLY A 198 23.37 1.95 8.37
N THR A 199 22.81 2.86 9.18
CA THR A 199 22.07 2.48 10.40
C THR A 199 20.73 1.83 10.05
N PRO A 200 20.21 0.89 10.86
CA PRO A 200 18.88 0.31 10.68
C PRO A 200 17.79 1.40 10.69
N VAL A 201 16.76 1.24 9.88
CA VAL A 201 15.58 2.14 9.92
C VAL A 201 14.87 2.04 11.26
N ILE A 202 14.76 0.82 11.79
CA ILE A 202 14.29 0.53 13.15
C ILE A 202 15.42 -0.21 13.88
N ASN A 203 15.81 0.28 15.05
CA ASN A 203 16.78 -0.41 15.87
C ASN A 203 16.18 -1.74 16.36
N PRO A 204 16.87 -2.89 16.20
CA PRO A 204 16.43 -4.19 16.72
C PRO A 204 16.06 -4.18 18.21
N ASP A 205 16.77 -3.40 19.02
CA ASP A 205 16.50 -3.29 20.46
C ASP A 205 15.09 -2.77 20.76
N ILE A 206 14.54 -1.91 19.89
CA ILE A 206 13.17 -1.41 20.03
C ILE A 206 12.18 -2.58 19.87
N ILE A 207 12.43 -3.50 18.95
CA ILE A 207 11.55 -4.66 18.71
C ILE A 207 11.58 -5.61 19.91
N GLU A 208 12.76 -5.80 20.51
CA GLU A 208 12.90 -6.60 21.72
C GLU A 208 12.18 -5.94 22.91
N GLN A 209 12.26 -4.61 23.01
CA GLN A 209 11.51 -3.87 24.02
C GLN A 209 10.00 -4.01 23.84
N GLU A 210 9.47 -3.84 22.63
CA GLU A 210 8.04 -4.04 22.32
C GLU A 210 7.57 -5.45 22.72
N ARG A 211 8.43 -6.47 22.50
CA ARG A 211 8.16 -7.86 22.90
C ARG A 211 8.10 -8.00 24.42
N LEU A 212 9.03 -7.38 25.15
CA LEU A 212 9.07 -7.40 26.60
C LEU A 212 7.88 -6.63 27.22
N GLU A 213 7.41 -5.58 26.54
CA GLU A 213 6.24 -4.80 26.94
C GLU A 213 4.90 -5.48 26.60
N GLY A 214 4.95 -6.67 25.97
CA GLY A 214 3.77 -7.50 25.75
C GLY A 214 3.15 -7.41 24.36
N MET A 215 3.84 -6.84 23.37
CA MET A 215 3.40 -6.92 21.98
C MET A 215 3.39 -8.39 21.53
N GLU A 216 2.25 -8.86 21.03
CA GLU A 216 2.11 -10.23 20.56
C GLU A 216 3.09 -10.55 19.44
N GLU A 217 3.75 -11.73 19.50
CA GLU A 217 4.73 -12.15 18.49
C GLU A 217 4.16 -12.16 17.07
N ALA A 218 2.89 -12.57 16.90
CA ALA A 218 2.21 -12.54 15.62
C ALA A 218 2.14 -11.12 15.04
N LEU A 219 1.92 -10.10 15.88
CA LEU A 219 1.88 -8.70 15.47
C LEU A 219 3.30 -8.17 15.17
N ILE A 220 4.31 -8.58 15.94
CA ILE A 220 5.72 -8.29 15.67
C ILE A 220 6.12 -8.84 14.30
N GLN A 221 5.78 -10.10 14.01
CA GLN A 221 6.06 -10.74 12.74
C GLN A 221 5.34 -10.02 11.58
N GLN A 222 4.12 -9.56 11.78
CA GLN A 222 3.37 -8.81 10.79
C GLN A 222 3.97 -7.42 10.52
N GLU A 223 4.16 -6.61 11.56
CA GLU A 223 4.51 -5.20 11.42
C GLU A 223 5.99 -4.97 11.06
N PHE A 224 6.88 -5.84 11.56
CA PHE A 224 8.33 -5.68 11.40
C PHE A 224 8.95 -6.66 10.42
N TYR A 225 8.36 -7.84 10.26
CA TYR A 225 8.94 -8.89 9.40
C TYR A 225 8.09 -9.21 8.17
N GLY A 226 6.99 -8.48 7.94
CA GLY A 226 6.18 -8.61 6.73
C GLY A 226 5.49 -9.96 6.59
N SER A 227 5.22 -10.64 7.71
CA SER A 227 4.57 -11.95 7.73
C SER A 227 3.08 -11.84 7.43
N PHE A 228 2.58 -12.72 6.56
CA PHE A 228 1.15 -12.89 6.28
C PHE A 228 0.49 -13.95 7.18
N GLU A 229 1.26 -14.60 8.05
CA GLU A 229 0.76 -15.66 8.93
C GLU A 229 0.11 -15.13 10.21
N ALA A 230 0.26 -13.83 10.50
CA ALA A 230 -0.40 -13.22 11.64
C ALA A 230 -1.91 -13.40 11.54
N GLN A 231 -2.50 -13.99 12.58
CA GLN A 231 -3.94 -14.14 12.69
C GLN A 231 -4.58 -12.76 12.80
N ILE A 232 -5.79 -12.60 12.29
CA ILE A 232 -6.54 -11.35 12.46
C ILE A 232 -6.79 -11.19 13.95
N ALA A 233 -6.21 -10.15 14.56
CA ALA A 233 -6.43 -9.85 15.97
C ALA A 233 -7.94 -9.72 16.23
N GLY A 234 -8.44 -10.51 17.20
CA GLY A 234 -9.87 -10.56 17.53
C GLY A 234 -10.69 -11.64 16.80
N ALA A 235 -10.07 -12.49 15.99
CA ALA A 235 -10.78 -13.67 15.46
C ALA A 235 -11.05 -14.69 16.58
N TYR A 236 -12.30 -14.84 16.97
CA TYR A 236 -12.75 -15.67 18.10
C TYR A 236 -12.26 -17.12 18.06
N PHE A 237 -12.03 -17.67 16.87
CA PHE A 237 -11.68 -19.08 16.67
C PHE A 237 -10.30 -19.26 15.99
N ALA A 238 -9.46 -18.25 16.01
CA ALA A 238 -8.18 -18.28 15.30
C ALA A 238 -7.29 -19.46 15.76
N ASP A 239 -7.10 -19.61 17.06
CA ASP A 239 -6.28 -20.67 17.66
C ASP A 239 -6.90 -22.07 17.45
N GLN A 240 -8.21 -22.17 17.57
CA GLN A 240 -8.94 -23.42 17.34
C GLN A 240 -8.84 -23.87 15.88
N ILE A 241 -8.93 -22.92 14.93
CA ILE A 241 -8.77 -23.21 13.49
C ILE A 241 -7.31 -23.58 13.18
N ALA A 242 -6.33 -22.87 13.74
CA ALA A 242 -4.92 -23.21 13.59
C ALA A 242 -4.64 -24.62 14.12
N THR A 243 -5.06 -24.91 15.33
CA THR A 243 -4.95 -26.25 15.93
C THR A 243 -5.65 -27.33 15.07
N ALA A 244 -6.83 -27.02 14.53
CA ALA A 244 -7.56 -27.95 13.69
C ALA A 244 -6.82 -28.26 12.37
N LYS A 245 -6.14 -27.23 11.79
CA LYS A 245 -5.30 -27.41 10.59
C LYS A 245 -4.05 -28.24 10.89
N ASP A 246 -3.35 -27.93 11.98
CA ASP A 246 -2.13 -28.64 12.40
C ASP A 246 -2.42 -30.12 12.70
N GLN A 247 -3.61 -30.41 13.24
CA GLN A 247 -4.10 -31.77 13.49
C GLN A 247 -4.70 -32.44 12.24
N GLY A 248 -4.66 -31.80 11.07
CA GLY A 248 -5.22 -32.36 9.84
C GLY A 248 -6.77 -32.49 9.81
N ARG A 249 -7.46 -31.84 10.77
CA ARG A 249 -8.93 -31.86 10.85
C ARG A 249 -9.60 -30.94 9.82
N VAL A 250 -8.85 -30.01 9.24
CA VAL A 250 -9.29 -29.17 8.12
C VAL A 250 -8.69 -29.75 6.84
N THR A 251 -9.45 -30.56 6.12
CA THR A 251 -8.99 -31.25 4.92
C THR A 251 -10.14 -31.35 3.90
N ARG A 252 -9.80 -31.68 2.65
CA ARG A 252 -10.80 -32.04 1.64
C ARG A 252 -11.26 -33.47 1.89
N LEU A 253 -12.52 -33.61 2.20
CA LEU A 253 -13.16 -34.95 2.30
C LEU A 253 -13.83 -35.26 0.98
N PRO A 254 -13.72 -36.52 0.48
CA PRO A 254 -14.54 -36.97 -0.64
C PRO A 254 -16.02 -36.99 -0.22
N ILE A 255 -16.88 -36.64 -1.15
CA ILE A 255 -18.33 -36.77 -0.93
C ILE A 255 -18.65 -38.27 -0.87
N GLU A 256 -19.27 -38.72 0.21
CA GLU A 256 -19.81 -40.09 0.36
C GLU A 256 -21.28 -40.07 -0.02
N PRO A 257 -21.65 -40.60 -1.22
CA PRO A 257 -23.03 -40.50 -1.75
C PRO A 257 -24.08 -41.22 -0.89
N SER A 258 -23.64 -42.13 -0.02
CA SER A 258 -24.53 -42.89 0.87
C SER A 258 -24.94 -42.10 2.13
N LEU A 259 -24.27 -41.01 2.42
CA LEU A 259 -24.55 -40.19 3.60
C LEU A 259 -25.44 -39.00 3.27
N ALA A 260 -26.35 -38.66 4.20
CA ALA A 260 -27.17 -37.48 4.09
C ALA A 260 -26.29 -36.19 4.22
N VAL A 261 -26.50 -35.22 3.32
CA VAL A 261 -25.85 -33.92 3.37
C VAL A 261 -26.72 -32.98 4.18
N HIS A 262 -26.17 -32.45 5.25
CA HIS A 262 -26.79 -31.38 6.04
C HIS A 262 -26.12 -30.08 5.71
N THR A 263 -26.89 -29.02 5.41
CA THR A 263 -26.40 -27.67 5.13
C THR A 263 -26.92 -26.71 6.17
N ALA A 264 -26.09 -25.80 6.61
CA ALA A 264 -26.46 -24.64 7.44
C ALA A 264 -26.11 -23.37 6.68
N TRP A 265 -27.05 -22.44 6.62
CA TRP A 265 -26.89 -21.19 5.89
C TRP A 265 -26.96 -20.03 6.88
N ASP A 266 -25.97 -19.17 6.86
CA ASP A 266 -26.03 -17.84 7.46
C ASP A 266 -26.43 -16.86 6.36
N LEU A 267 -27.63 -16.28 6.48
CA LEU A 267 -28.18 -15.37 5.48
C LEU A 267 -28.09 -13.95 6.05
N GLY A 268 -26.92 -13.34 5.94
CA GLY A 268 -26.72 -11.94 6.25
C GLY A 268 -27.42 -11.01 5.23
N ILE A 269 -27.77 -9.81 5.67
CA ILE A 269 -28.38 -8.78 4.78
C ILE A 269 -27.29 -8.08 3.93
N SER A 270 -26.01 -8.27 4.24
CA SER A 270 -24.88 -7.53 3.67
C SER A 270 -23.70 -8.43 3.28
N ASP A 271 -23.87 -9.73 3.17
CA ASP A 271 -22.82 -10.68 2.80
C ASP A 271 -22.71 -10.82 1.28
#